data_eb09e534c7d53f63c1370c27d892a38b
#
_entry.id   eb09e534c7d53f63c1370c27d892a38b
#
_cell.length_a   1.000
_cell.length_b   1.000
_cell.length_c   1.000
_cell.angle_alpha   90.00
_cell.angle_beta   90.00
_cell.angle_gamma   90.00
#
_symmetry.space_group_name_H-M   'P 1'
#
loop_
_entity.id
_entity.type
_entity.pdbx_description
1 polymer ?
#
loop_
_entity_poly.entity_id
_entity_poly.type
_entity_poly.pdbx_seq_one_letter_code
_entity_poly.pdbx_strand_id
1 'polypeptide(L)'
;MSSTWNNNIGFTVFGESHGPAIGVVMDNVPPGESIDLDKIYQFMARRAPKQNKTSTQRKEKDMPQIMSGYFNGKTTGTPLCALIANTDQHSQDYSNLSRLARPGHADYTGALRYRGFNDVRGGGHFSGRLTAPPVSYTHLRAHE
;
A
#
# COMPACT_ATOMS: atom_id res chain seq x y z
N MET A 1 -1.39 17.20 -3.12
CA MET A 1 -0.22 16.31 -3.23
C MET A 1 -0.59 15.14 -4.11
N SER A 2 0.30 14.73 -4.98
CA SER A 2 0.17 13.50 -5.76
C SER A 2 0.62 12.32 -4.91
N SER A 3 0.06 11.13 -5.13
CA SER A 3 0.57 9.86 -4.59
C SER A 3 1.63 9.27 -5.53
N THR A 4 2.15 10.09 -6.41
CA THR A 4 3.21 9.77 -7.37
C THR A 4 4.45 10.57 -7.04
N TRP A 5 5.57 9.89 -6.94
CA TRP A 5 6.90 10.47 -6.79
C TRP A 5 7.70 10.07 -8.02
N ASN A 6 8.40 11.02 -8.60
CA ASN A 6 9.17 10.80 -9.81
C ASN A 6 10.53 11.50 -9.69
N ASN A 7 11.57 10.70 -9.80
CA ASN A 7 12.94 11.11 -10.00
C ASN A 7 13.50 10.15 -11.07
N ASN A 8 14.66 9.55 -10.90
CA ASN A 8 15.17 8.52 -11.84
C ASN A 8 14.24 7.32 -11.93
N ILE A 9 13.71 6.85 -10.79
CA ILE A 9 12.66 5.84 -10.72
C ILE A 9 11.40 6.52 -10.22
N GLY A 10 10.31 6.38 -10.97
CA GLY A 10 8.98 6.83 -10.57
C GLY A 10 8.26 5.77 -9.76
N PHE A 11 7.46 6.18 -8.76
CA PHE A 11 6.53 5.27 -8.13
C PHE A 11 5.22 5.95 -7.76
N THR A 12 4.14 5.21 -7.91
CA THR A 12 2.78 5.64 -7.58
C THR A 12 2.17 4.65 -6.61
N VAL A 13 1.74 5.14 -5.45
CA VAL A 13 0.96 4.37 -4.49
C VAL A 13 -0.52 4.60 -4.75
N PHE A 14 -1.31 3.53 -4.79
CA PHE A 14 -2.74 3.60 -5.06
C PHE A 14 -3.54 2.65 -4.16
N GLY A 15 -4.84 2.84 -4.16
CA GLY A 15 -5.80 2.08 -3.37
C GLY A 15 -6.20 2.78 -2.08
N GLU A 16 -7.05 2.12 -1.33
CA GLU A 16 -7.67 2.60 -0.10
C GLU A 16 -7.74 1.47 0.92
N SER A 17 -7.67 1.80 2.21
CA SER A 17 -7.55 0.77 3.26
C SER A 17 -8.70 -0.21 3.32
N HIS A 18 -9.89 0.18 2.87
CA HIS A 18 -11.10 -0.65 2.79
C HIS A 18 -11.60 -0.81 1.34
N GLY A 19 -10.80 -0.43 0.37
CA GLY A 19 -10.99 -0.81 -1.02
C GLY A 19 -10.56 -2.26 -1.27
N PRO A 20 -10.74 -2.79 -2.48
CA PRO A 20 -10.45 -4.20 -2.78
C PRO A 20 -8.96 -4.54 -2.64
N ALA A 21 -8.09 -3.59 -2.92
CA ALA A 21 -6.64 -3.77 -2.81
C ALA A 21 -5.93 -2.42 -2.63
N ILE A 22 -4.69 -2.51 -2.18
CA ILE A 22 -3.72 -1.43 -2.22
C ILE A 22 -2.55 -1.87 -3.08
N GLY A 23 -1.83 -0.94 -3.69
CA GLY A 23 -0.73 -1.32 -4.55
C GLY A 23 0.26 -0.21 -4.83
N VAL A 24 1.27 -0.56 -5.59
CA VAL A 24 2.26 0.37 -6.10
C VAL A 24 2.63 0.01 -7.52
N VAL A 25 2.84 1.03 -8.33
CA VAL A 25 3.46 0.92 -9.64
C VAL A 25 4.80 1.63 -9.58
N MET A 26 5.85 0.95 -10.03
CA MET A 26 7.16 1.54 -10.24
C MET A 26 7.44 1.61 -11.73
N ASP A 27 7.92 2.74 -12.18
CA ASP A 27 8.31 2.95 -13.55
C ASP A 27 9.81 3.25 -13.64
N ASN A 28 10.38 2.99 -14.82
CA ASN A 28 11.80 3.19 -15.10
C ASN A 28 12.74 2.35 -14.20
N VAL A 29 12.30 1.14 -13.81
CA VAL A 29 13.16 0.16 -13.14
C VAL A 29 14.05 -0.48 -14.20
N PRO A 30 15.38 -0.56 -14.00
CA PRO A 30 16.27 -1.20 -14.96
C PRO A 30 15.85 -2.64 -15.25
N PRO A 31 15.93 -3.12 -16.51
CA PRO A 31 15.66 -4.51 -16.82
C PRO A 31 16.79 -5.41 -16.30
N GLY A 32 16.44 -6.65 -15.93
CA GLY A 32 17.41 -7.68 -15.55
C GLY A 32 17.76 -7.71 -14.05
N GLU A 33 17.23 -6.79 -13.25
CA GLU A 33 17.42 -6.80 -11.80
C GLU A 33 16.74 -8.02 -11.17
N SER A 34 17.45 -8.71 -10.27
CA SER A 34 16.92 -9.90 -9.60
C SER A 34 15.96 -9.52 -8.49
N ILE A 35 14.80 -10.14 -8.46
CA ILE A 35 13.79 -9.97 -7.40
C ILE A 35 13.73 -11.23 -6.54
N ASP A 36 14.11 -11.12 -5.28
CA ASP A 36 14.00 -12.17 -4.28
C ASP A 36 12.67 -12.05 -3.55
N LEU A 37 11.67 -12.81 -4.00
CA LEU A 37 10.33 -12.80 -3.42
C LEU A 37 10.32 -13.28 -1.97
N ASP A 38 11.17 -14.22 -1.60
CA ASP A 38 11.22 -14.76 -0.23
C ASP A 38 11.69 -13.67 0.75
N LYS A 39 12.68 -12.88 0.36
CA LYS A 39 13.10 -11.73 1.17
C LYS A 39 12.00 -10.68 1.30
N ILE A 40 11.29 -10.39 0.23
CA ILE A 40 10.15 -9.46 0.27
C ILE A 40 9.11 -9.99 1.25
N TYR A 41 8.74 -11.26 1.18
CA TYR A 41 7.76 -11.86 2.08
C TYR A 41 8.21 -11.87 3.55
N GLN A 42 9.47 -12.19 3.81
CA GLN A 42 10.05 -12.12 5.17
C GLN A 42 10.01 -10.68 5.71
N PHE A 43 10.30 -9.70 4.87
CA PHE A 43 10.25 -8.29 5.26
C PHE A 43 8.83 -7.83 5.53
N MET A 44 7.87 -8.23 4.69
CA MET A 44 6.45 -7.93 4.89
C MET A 44 5.89 -8.59 6.15
N ALA A 45 6.34 -9.80 6.48
CA ALA A 45 5.94 -10.50 7.70
C ALA A 45 6.31 -9.73 8.97
N ARG A 46 7.36 -8.90 8.96
CA ARG A 46 7.71 -8.03 10.10
C ARG A 46 6.69 -6.92 10.37
N ARG A 47 5.89 -6.56 9.37
CA ARG A 47 4.80 -5.58 9.49
C ARG A 47 3.53 -6.19 10.07
N ALA A 48 3.38 -7.52 10.01
CA ALA A 48 2.21 -8.19 10.57
C ALA A 48 2.07 -7.81 12.05
N PRO A 49 0.87 -7.43 12.50
CA PRO A 49 0.65 -7.05 13.89
C PRO A 49 1.08 -8.21 14.79
N LYS A 50 2.13 -8.02 15.57
CA LYS A 50 2.40 -8.93 16.68
C LYS A 50 1.24 -8.80 17.64
N GLN A 51 0.77 -9.91 18.23
CA GLN A 51 -0.32 -9.93 19.21
C GLN A 51 0.09 -9.20 20.51
N ASN A 52 0.20 -7.89 20.43
CA ASN A 52 0.39 -7.02 21.59
C ASN A 52 -0.91 -6.25 21.83
N LYS A 53 -1.19 -5.91 23.10
CA LYS A 53 -2.41 -5.19 23.53
C LYS A 53 -2.68 -3.87 22.82
N THR A 54 -1.72 -3.36 22.05
CA THR A 54 -1.78 -2.09 21.28
C THR A 54 -1.82 -2.28 19.77
N SER A 55 -1.76 -3.51 19.28
CA SER A 55 -1.81 -3.78 17.83
C SER A 55 -3.25 -3.92 17.34
N THR A 56 -3.51 -3.46 16.12
CA THR A 56 -4.79 -3.67 15.46
C THR A 56 -5.06 -5.16 15.28
N GLN A 57 -6.32 -5.59 15.43
CA GLN A 57 -6.75 -7.00 15.34
C GLN A 57 -6.67 -7.58 13.91
N ARG A 58 -6.10 -6.87 12.95
CA ARG A 58 -5.99 -7.32 11.56
C ARG A 58 -5.07 -8.54 11.45
N LYS A 59 -5.59 -9.64 10.91
CA LYS A 59 -4.88 -10.91 10.66
C LYS A 59 -4.47 -11.09 9.19
N GLU A 60 -4.44 -10.03 8.41
CA GLU A 60 -4.12 -10.11 6.98
C GLU A 60 -2.65 -10.50 6.79
N LYS A 61 -2.43 -11.50 5.95
CA LYS A 61 -1.11 -11.78 5.41
C LYS A 61 -0.89 -10.78 4.26
N ASP A 62 -0.07 -9.76 4.50
CA ASP A 62 0.31 -8.76 3.50
C ASP A 62 1.25 -9.40 2.45
N MET A 63 0.68 -10.24 1.58
CA MET A 63 1.42 -10.93 0.54
C MET A 63 1.27 -10.15 -0.77
N PRO A 64 2.31 -9.45 -1.24
CA PRO A 64 2.27 -8.75 -2.49
C PRO A 64 2.23 -9.72 -3.67
N GLN A 65 1.34 -9.48 -4.62
CA GLN A 65 1.26 -10.18 -5.89
C GLN A 65 1.80 -9.28 -6.98
N ILE A 66 2.82 -9.73 -7.70
CA ILE A 66 3.38 -8.99 -8.83
C ILE A 66 2.49 -9.22 -10.06
N MET A 67 1.98 -8.12 -10.62
CA MET A 67 1.04 -8.12 -11.73
C MET A 67 1.72 -7.86 -13.08
N SER A 68 2.85 -7.15 -13.10
CA SER A 68 3.60 -6.82 -14.32
C SER A 68 5.04 -6.44 -13.97
N GLY A 69 5.89 -6.34 -14.98
CA GLY A 69 7.28 -5.88 -14.83
C GLY A 69 8.25 -6.95 -14.30
N TYR A 70 7.82 -8.21 -14.22
CA TYR A 70 8.59 -9.32 -13.66
C TYR A 70 8.43 -10.58 -14.50
N PHE A 71 9.56 -11.23 -14.81
CA PHE A 71 9.59 -12.50 -15.52
C PHE A 71 10.84 -13.30 -15.15
N ASN A 72 10.68 -14.59 -14.87
CA ASN A 72 11.78 -15.51 -14.54
C ASN A 72 12.75 -14.99 -13.47
N GLY A 73 12.22 -14.43 -12.37
CA GLY A 73 13.04 -13.93 -11.26
C GLY A 73 13.63 -12.55 -11.46
N LYS A 74 13.36 -11.88 -12.58
CA LYS A 74 13.99 -10.60 -12.94
C LYS A 74 12.98 -9.56 -13.39
N THR A 75 13.36 -8.29 -13.26
CA THR A 75 12.63 -7.16 -13.83
C THR A 75 12.70 -7.19 -15.35
N THR A 76 11.63 -6.74 -16.01
CA THR A 76 11.56 -6.68 -17.47
C THR A 76 11.88 -5.29 -18.04
N GLY A 77 11.95 -4.27 -17.20
CA GLY A 77 12.06 -2.87 -17.63
C GLY A 77 10.72 -2.21 -17.96
N THR A 78 9.63 -2.98 -18.01
CA THR A 78 8.27 -2.42 -18.11
C THR A 78 7.77 -2.04 -16.70
N PRO A 79 6.69 -1.25 -16.56
CA PRO A 79 6.19 -0.87 -15.25
C PRO A 79 5.99 -2.08 -14.32
N LEU A 80 6.65 -2.04 -13.18
CA LEU A 80 6.57 -3.07 -12.16
C LEU A 80 5.40 -2.76 -11.23
N CYS A 81 4.37 -3.58 -11.29
CA CYS A 81 3.15 -3.41 -10.49
C CYS A 81 2.99 -4.54 -9.49
N ALA A 82 2.72 -4.20 -8.25
CA ALA A 82 2.31 -5.17 -7.24
C ALA A 82 1.08 -4.72 -6.47
N LEU A 83 0.25 -5.68 -6.11
CA LEU A 83 -0.98 -5.53 -5.35
C LEU A 83 -0.91 -6.32 -4.04
N ILE A 84 -1.56 -5.78 -3.01
CA ILE A 84 -1.87 -6.47 -1.77
C ILE A 84 -3.39 -6.43 -1.62
N ALA A 85 -4.05 -7.58 -1.67
CA ALA A 85 -5.49 -7.67 -1.48
C ALA A 85 -5.87 -7.29 -0.04
N ASN A 86 -6.99 -6.58 0.10
CA ASN A 86 -7.59 -6.32 1.39
C ASN A 86 -8.64 -7.42 1.67
N THR A 87 -8.33 -8.34 2.56
CA THR A 87 -9.21 -9.48 2.88
C THR A 87 -10.07 -9.24 4.12
N ASP A 88 -9.69 -8.33 4.99
CA ASP A 88 -10.39 -8.01 6.24
C ASP A 88 -11.01 -6.60 6.17
N GLN A 89 -12.25 -6.53 5.68
CA GLN A 89 -12.99 -5.30 5.48
C GLN A 89 -14.20 -5.23 6.42
N HIS A 90 -14.03 -4.69 7.61
CA HIS A 90 -15.14 -4.37 8.51
C HIS A 90 -15.73 -2.98 8.19
N SER A 91 -16.54 -2.91 7.13
CA SER A 91 -17.09 -1.62 6.65
C SER A 91 -18.23 -1.05 7.51
N GLN A 92 -18.80 -1.83 8.43
CA GLN A 92 -19.97 -1.41 9.23
C GLN A 92 -19.63 -0.37 10.30
N ASP A 93 -18.37 -0.28 10.74
CA ASP A 93 -17.96 0.60 11.84
C ASP A 93 -17.72 2.06 11.43
N TYR A 94 -17.90 2.41 10.15
CA TYR A 94 -17.52 3.72 9.61
C TYR A 94 -18.68 4.61 9.16
N SER A 95 -19.92 4.19 9.39
CA SER A 95 -21.13 4.91 8.92
C SER A 95 -21.23 6.36 9.42
N ASN A 96 -20.68 6.66 10.59
CA ASN A 96 -20.71 8.00 11.19
C ASN A 96 -19.55 8.91 10.73
N LEU A 97 -18.50 8.36 10.12
CA LEU A 97 -17.31 9.14 9.73
C LEU A 97 -17.52 10.07 8.55
N SER A 98 -18.59 9.86 7.78
CA SER A 98 -18.99 10.78 6.72
C SER A 98 -19.47 12.14 7.28
N ARG A 99 -19.81 12.20 8.57
CA ARG A 99 -20.36 13.42 9.23
C ARG A 99 -19.47 13.97 10.33
N LEU A 100 -18.65 13.13 10.96
CA LEU A 100 -17.83 13.51 12.12
C LEU A 100 -16.37 13.13 11.85
N ALA A 101 -15.54 14.15 11.64
CA ALA A 101 -14.10 13.96 11.47
C ALA A 101 -13.44 13.55 12.79
N ARG A 102 -12.61 12.51 12.77
CA ARG A 102 -11.86 12.08 13.96
C ARG A 102 -10.68 13.00 14.24
N PRO A 103 -10.46 13.42 15.50
CA PRO A 103 -9.23 14.11 15.88
C PRO A 103 -7.98 13.27 15.57
N GLY A 104 -6.93 13.91 15.05
CA GLY A 104 -5.67 13.23 14.74
C GLY A 104 -5.68 12.39 13.46
N HIS A 105 -6.79 12.38 12.70
CA HIS A 105 -6.90 11.74 11.38
C HIS A 105 -7.06 12.76 10.26
N ALA A 106 -6.87 12.32 9.02
CA ALA A 106 -7.00 13.17 7.83
C ALA A 106 -8.44 13.30 7.31
N ASP A 107 -9.45 12.95 8.12
CA ASP A 107 -10.86 12.94 7.69
C ASP A 107 -11.33 14.31 7.22
N TYR A 108 -11.09 15.36 8.00
CA TYR A 108 -11.48 16.73 7.65
C TYR A 108 -10.70 17.26 6.44
N THR A 109 -9.38 17.16 6.47
CA THR A 109 -8.54 17.66 5.40
C THR A 109 -8.72 16.85 4.10
N GLY A 110 -9.00 15.56 4.22
CA GLY A 110 -9.36 14.69 3.10
C GLY A 110 -10.69 15.08 2.46
N ALA A 111 -11.71 15.35 3.29
CA ALA A 111 -13.01 15.83 2.80
C ALA A 111 -12.87 17.16 2.05
N LEU A 112 -12.11 18.11 2.58
CA LEU A 112 -11.84 19.38 1.90
C LEU A 112 -11.11 19.16 0.57
N ARG A 113 -10.04 18.36 0.58
CA ARG A 113 -9.21 18.09 -0.59
C ARG A 113 -9.99 17.44 -1.73
N TYR A 114 -10.80 16.45 -1.40
CA TYR A 114 -11.55 15.64 -2.37
C TYR A 114 -13.02 16.01 -2.46
N ARG A 115 -13.40 17.17 -1.92
CA ARG A 115 -14.78 17.71 -1.98
C ARG A 115 -15.82 16.73 -1.44
N GLY A 116 -15.47 15.94 -0.42
CA GLY A 116 -16.34 14.93 0.18
C GLY A 116 -16.48 13.62 -0.57
N PHE A 117 -15.77 13.43 -1.68
CA PHE A 117 -15.81 12.18 -2.48
C PHE A 117 -14.75 11.14 -2.09
N ASN A 118 -13.96 11.40 -1.06
CA ASN A 118 -12.98 10.44 -0.56
C ASN A 118 -13.65 9.25 0.15
N ASP A 119 -13.03 8.07 0.06
CA ASP A 119 -13.45 6.93 0.88
C ASP A 119 -13.11 7.19 2.34
N VAL A 120 -14.13 7.32 3.18
CA VAL A 120 -13.98 7.60 4.61
C VAL A 120 -13.73 6.36 5.46
N ARG A 121 -13.87 5.15 4.87
CA ARG A 121 -13.71 3.89 5.60
C ARG A 121 -12.25 3.70 6.04
N GLY A 122 -12.01 3.53 7.32
CA GLY A 122 -10.70 3.24 7.91
C GLY A 122 -9.61 4.28 7.70
N GLY A 123 -9.91 5.42 7.09
CA GLY A 123 -8.95 6.46 6.70
C GLY A 123 -8.63 6.47 5.20
N GLY A 124 -9.25 5.57 4.41
CA GLY A 124 -9.16 5.56 2.95
C GLY A 124 -7.72 5.55 2.45
N HIS A 125 -7.41 6.46 1.55
CA HIS A 125 -6.06 6.64 0.98
C HIS A 125 -5.05 7.26 1.96
N PHE A 126 -5.49 7.84 3.08
CA PHE A 126 -4.61 8.39 4.13
C PHE A 126 -4.25 7.38 5.22
N SER A 127 -4.71 6.15 5.11
CA SER A 127 -4.43 5.09 6.08
C SER A 127 -2.95 4.68 6.06
N GLY A 128 -2.39 4.38 7.23
CA GLY A 128 -1.07 3.75 7.36
C GLY A 128 -0.95 2.40 6.62
N ARG A 129 -2.08 1.80 6.25
CA ARG A 129 -2.15 0.59 5.39
C ARG A 129 -1.41 0.80 4.07
N LEU A 130 -1.49 1.99 3.48
CA LEU A 130 -0.85 2.33 2.20
C LEU A 130 0.68 2.39 2.26
N THR A 131 1.28 2.26 3.42
CA THR A 131 2.73 2.07 3.52
C THR A 131 3.18 0.65 3.18
N ALA A 132 2.26 -0.33 3.12
CA ALA A 132 2.60 -1.72 2.82
C ALA A 132 3.20 -1.92 1.41
N PRO A 133 2.59 -1.44 0.33
CA PRO A 133 3.16 -1.59 -1.00
C PRO A 133 4.57 -0.97 -1.15
N PRO A 134 4.83 0.29 -0.76
CA PRO A 134 6.18 0.86 -0.84
C PRO A 134 7.23 0.06 -0.06
N VAL A 135 6.87 -0.46 1.12
CA VAL A 135 7.78 -1.26 1.95
C VAL A 135 8.22 -2.54 1.25
N SER A 136 7.34 -3.17 0.45
CA SER A 136 7.73 -4.35 -0.34
C SER A 136 8.83 -4.06 -1.37
N TYR A 137 9.00 -2.79 -1.77
CA TYR A 137 9.99 -2.36 -2.77
C TYR A 137 11.28 -1.80 -2.19
N THR A 138 11.32 -1.38 -0.94
CA THR A 138 12.57 -0.92 -0.33
C THR A 138 13.65 -2.00 -0.37
N HIS A 139 13.26 -3.26 -0.47
CA HIS A 139 14.16 -4.40 -0.58
C HIS A 139 14.73 -4.63 -1.99
N LEU A 140 14.06 -4.12 -3.02
CA LEU A 140 14.58 -4.20 -4.39
C LEU A 140 15.78 -3.27 -4.61
N ARG A 141 15.92 -2.23 -3.78
CA ARG A 141 16.97 -1.21 -3.89
C ARG A 141 18.15 -1.43 -2.93
N ALA A 142 18.08 -2.39 -2.03
CA ALA A 142 19.11 -2.63 -1.01
C ALA A 142 20.34 -3.38 -1.53
N HIS A 143 20.50 -3.53 -2.86
CA HIS A 143 21.61 -4.22 -3.49
C HIS A 143 22.45 -3.33 -4.43
N GLU A 144 22.27 -2.00 -4.36
CA GLU A 144 23.22 -1.03 -4.96
C GLU A 144 24.21 -0.54 -3.91
#